data_e104bfa9dc1786084e62f115ee923c11
#
_entry.id   e104bfa9dc1786084e62f115ee923c11
#
_cell.length_a   1.000
_cell.length_b   1.000
_cell.length_c   1.000
_cell.angle_alpha   90.00
_cell.angle_beta   90.00
_cell.angle_gamma   90.00
#
_symmetry.space_group_name_H-M   'P 1'
#
loop_
_entity.id
_entity.type
_entity.pdbx_description
1 polymer ?
#
loop_
_entity_poly.entity_id
_entity_poly.type
_entity_poly.pdbx_seq_one_letter_code
_entity_poly.pdbx_strand_id
1 'polypeptide(L)'
;MSARAKWGHSPGKPGAHPPEGQGDRLQMRRVALRLWVLCWLVLVWILLWGTVSAANVISGLAIALIITLLLPLPVVPIEGRVHPLALARLIVTVLYYLALSSVQVAWLAVKPGPPPLSAVLRAHVAVKSDLVLALAVNIFNLIPGSIVLEIDQTRRMLYMHVIDVGSDVAVNRFYRQVAEVERLLLSTFERDSDWRPAPREELT
;
A
#
# COMPACT_ATOMS: atom_id res chain seq x y z
N MET A 1 57.31 44.08 -12.17
CA MET A 1 56.32 43.96 -13.28
C MET A 1 55.09 43.25 -12.72
N SER A 2 54.07 44.05 -12.52
CA SER A 2 52.85 43.70 -11.79
C SER A 2 51.75 43.32 -12.80
N ALA A 3 51.22 42.11 -12.71
CA ALA A 3 50.05 41.65 -13.46
C ALA A 3 48.85 41.60 -12.53
N ARG A 4 47.96 42.60 -12.60
CA ARG A 4 46.66 42.64 -11.97
C ARG A 4 45.70 41.68 -12.69
N ALA A 5 45.22 40.63 -12.03
CA ALA A 5 44.10 39.81 -12.49
C ALA A 5 42.78 40.58 -12.28
N LYS A 6 42.10 40.91 -13.38
CA LYS A 6 40.74 41.47 -13.40
C LYS A 6 39.74 40.40 -13.06
N TRP A 7 39.08 40.50 -11.90
CA TRP A 7 37.86 39.72 -11.58
C TRP A 7 36.67 40.34 -12.32
N GLY A 8 36.20 39.64 -13.35
CA GLY A 8 34.98 39.98 -14.04
C GLY A 8 33.76 39.69 -13.17
N HIS A 9 33.03 40.73 -12.77
CA HIS A 9 31.69 40.60 -12.19
C HIS A 9 30.75 40.12 -13.29
N SER A 10 30.27 38.88 -13.18
CA SER A 10 29.09 38.46 -13.94
C SER A 10 27.84 39.06 -13.32
N PRO A 11 27.01 39.77 -14.09
CA PRO A 11 25.73 40.26 -13.58
C PRO A 11 24.83 39.08 -13.29
N GLY A 12 24.37 38.99 -12.03
CA GLY A 12 23.41 38.00 -11.58
C GLY A 12 22.18 37.97 -12.46
N LYS A 13 21.80 36.79 -12.93
CA LYS A 13 20.53 36.58 -13.63
C LYS A 13 19.41 37.01 -12.67
N PRO A 14 18.43 37.82 -13.13
CA PRO A 14 17.27 38.16 -12.32
C PRO A 14 16.53 36.85 -11.96
N GLY A 15 16.19 36.69 -10.68
CA GLY A 15 15.52 35.54 -10.13
C GLY A 15 14.27 35.23 -10.95
N ALA A 16 14.23 34.05 -11.48
CA ALA A 16 13.04 33.48 -12.10
C ALA A 16 11.94 33.38 -11.02
N HIS A 17 10.95 34.27 -11.07
CA HIS A 17 9.74 34.13 -10.29
C HIS A 17 9.10 32.81 -10.66
N PRO A 18 8.75 31.95 -9.69
CA PRO A 18 8.01 30.72 -9.98
C PRO A 18 6.68 31.12 -10.64
N PRO A 19 6.21 30.42 -11.67
CA PRO A 19 4.99 30.75 -12.38
C PRO A 19 3.80 30.76 -11.40
N GLU A 20 3.12 31.92 -11.32
CA GLU A 20 2.02 32.21 -10.38
C GLU A 20 0.84 31.21 -10.44
N GLY A 21 0.77 30.35 -11.45
CA GLY A 21 -0.28 29.33 -11.59
C GLY A 21 -0.04 28.00 -10.88
N GLN A 22 1.14 27.74 -10.32
CA GLN A 22 1.41 26.46 -9.64
C GLN A 22 0.88 26.43 -8.20
N GLY A 23 0.88 27.56 -7.50
CA GLY A 23 0.37 27.67 -6.13
C GLY A 23 -1.14 27.41 -6.06
N ASP A 24 -1.90 28.00 -6.98
CA ASP A 24 -3.36 27.87 -7.01
C ASP A 24 -3.83 26.45 -7.34
N ARG A 25 -3.14 25.74 -8.23
CA ARG A 25 -3.45 24.36 -8.57
C ARG A 25 -3.18 23.40 -7.39
N LEU A 26 -2.13 23.63 -6.62
CA LEU A 26 -1.80 22.85 -5.45
C LEU A 26 -2.79 23.12 -4.31
N GLN A 27 -3.24 24.34 -4.12
CA GLN A 27 -4.27 24.70 -3.15
C GLN A 27 -5.62 24.09 -3.54
N MET A 28 -6.06 24.21 -4.78
CA MET A 28 -7.30 23.58 -5.25
C MET A 28 -7.30 22.06 -5.08
N ARG A 29 -6.20 21.40 -5.37
CA ARG A 29 -6.08 19.95 -5.14
C ARG A 29 -6.18 19.59 -3.66
N ARG A 30 -5.58 20.35 -2.76
CA ARG A 30 -5.69 20.12 -1.30
C ARG A 30 -7.10 20.33 -0.80
N VAL A 31 -7.79 21.37 -1.26
CA VAL A 31 -9.19 21.63 -0.92
C VAL A 31 -10.09 20.53 -1.46
N ALA A 32 -9.92 20.14 -2.72
CA ALA A 32 -10.69 19.06 -3.34
C ALA A 32 -10.50 17.73 -2.59
N LEU A 33 -9.29 17.38 -2.19
CA LEU A 33 -9.01 16.18 -1.41
C LEU A 33 -9.67 16.23 -0.03
N ARG A 34 -9.61 17.37 0.67
CA ARG A 34 -10.29 17.54 1.97
C ARG A 34 -11.79 17.40 1.85
N LEU A 35 -12.39 18.03 0.85
CA LEU A 35 -13.82 17.91 0.57
C LEU A 35 -14.21 16.47 0.23
N TRP A 36 -13.41 15.79 -0.57
CA TRP A 36 -13.64 14.38 -0.91
C TRP A 36 -13.59 13.48 0.34
N VAL A 37 -12.60 13.67 1.22
CA VAL A 37 -12.49 12.94 2.48
C VAL A 37 -13.69 13.24 3.39
N LEU A 38 -14.10 14.51 3.52
CA LEU A 38 -15.28 14.87 4.31
C LEU A 38 -16.55 14.19 3.76
N CYS A 39 -16.79 14.26 2.46
CA CYS A 39 -17.94 13.60 1.84
C CYS A 39 -17.90 12.08 2.06
N TRP A 40 -16.73 11.47 1.96
CA TRP A 40 -16.55 10.04 2.21
C TRP A 40 -16.84 9.65 3.66
N LEU A 41 -16.33 10.43 4.64
CA LEU A 41 -16.60 10.20 6.06
C LEU A 41 -18.09 10.35 6.39
N VAL A 42 -18.77 11.35 5.83
CA VAL A 42 -20.21 11.52 6.00
C VAL A 42 -20.98 10.36 5.37
N LEU A 43 -20.58 9.90 4.19
CA LEU A 43 -21.17 8.75 3.53
C LEU A 43 -21.04 7.49 4.41
N VAL A 44 -19.82 7.21 4.93
CA VAL A 44 -19.60 6.07 5.82
C VAL A 44 -20.43 6.18 7.08
N TRP A 45 -20.57 7.39 7.65
CA TRP A 45 -21.42 7.63 8.81
C TRP A 45 -22.90 7.29 8.52
N ILE A 46 -23.43 7.76 7.40
CA ILE A 46 -24.82 7.48 7.00
C ILE A 46 -25.04 5.98 6.77
N LEU A 47 -24.08 5.31 6.12
CA LEU A 47 -24.15 3.87 5.88
C LEU A 47 -24.10 3.07 7.19
N LEU A 48 -23.33 3.52 8.17
CA LEU A 48 -23.22 2.86 9.47
C LEU A 48 -24.54 2.90 10.25
N TRP A 49 -25.27 4.03 10.18
CA TRP A 49 -26.56 4.18 10.85
C TRP A 49 -27.75 3.66 10.05
N GLY A 50 -27.55 3.37 8.76
CA GLY A 50 -28.59 2.82 7.87
C GLY A 50 -29.78 3.73 7.60
N THR A 51 -29.78 4.97 8.11
CA THR A 51 -30.89 5.93 7.93
C THR A 51 -30.39 7.28 7.45
N VAL A 52 -31.01 7.79 6.38
CA VAL A 52 -30.72 9.13 5.85
C VAL A 52 -31.69 10.11 6.49
N SER A 53 -31.25 10.82 7.53
CA SER A 53 -32.00 11.90 8.19
C SER A 53 -31.15 13.15 8.27
N ALA A 54 -31.79 14.32 8.38
CA ALA A 54 -31.09 15.57 8.56
C ALA A 54 -30.18 15.56 9.82
N ALA A 55 -30.64 14.93 10.90
CA ALA A 55 -29.86 14.75 12.12
C ALA A 55 -28.60 13.91 11.90
N ASN A 56 -28.70 12.80 11.15
CA ASN A 56 -27.57 11.94 10.83
C ASN A 56 -26.56 12.62 9.89
N VAL A 57 -27.02 13.42 8.94
CA VAL A 57 -26.13 14.20 8.08
C VAL A 57 -25.38 15.27 8.86
N ILE A 58 -26.06 16.01 9.74
CA ILE A 58 -25.44 17.06 10.56
C ILE A 58 -24.44 16.44 11.55
N SER A 59 -24.81 15.37 12.24
CA SER A 59 -23.91 14.68 13.18
C SER A 59 -22.71 14.06 12.45
N GLY A 60 -22.91 13.46 11.29
CA GLY A 60 -21.84 12.93 10.46
C GLY A 60 -20.88 14.02 9.98
N LEU A 61 -21.41 15.16 9.55
CA LEU A 61 -20.60 16.32 9.17
C LEU A 61 -19.80 16.88 10.34
N ALA A 62 -20.43 17.01 11.53
CA ALA A 62 -19.75 17.48 12.73
C ALA A 62 -18.59 16.55 13.13
N ILE A 63 -18.82 15.23 13.13
CA ILE A 63 -17.78 14.24 13.44
C ILE A 63 -16.69 14.21 12.37
N ALA A 64 -17.04 14.24 11.09
CA ALA A 64 -16.08 14.30 9.99
C ALA A 64 -15.20 15.56 10.07
N LEU A 65 -15.78 16.70 10.45
CA LEU A 65 -15.05 17.95 10.66
C LEU A 65 -14.09 17.85 11.85
N ILE A 66 -14.56 17.32 12.97
CA ILE A 66 -13.74 17.09 14.17
C ILE A 66 -12.55 16.18 13.82
N ILE A 67 -12.78 15.05 13.15
CA ILE A 67 -11.72 14.14 12.74
C ILE A 67 -10.71 14.85 11.83
N THR A 68 -11.19 15.60 10.83
CA THR A 68 -10.30 16.28 9.85
C THR A 68 -9.48 17.40 10.47
N LEU A 69 -10.00 18.07 11.53
CA LEU A 69 -9.32 19.16 12.21
C LEU A 69 -8.39 18.69 13.32
N LEU A 70 -8.82 17.71 14.13
CA LEU A 70 -8.04 17.21 15.27
C LEU A 70 -7.01 16.12 14.87
N LEU A 71 -7.28 15.38 13.79
CA LEU A 71 -6.39 14.33 13.30
C LEU A 71 -5.83 14.73 11.93
N PRO A 72 -4.84 15.64 11.87
CA PRO A 72 -4.17 15.90 10.60
C PRO A 72 -3.49 14.62 10.16
N LEU A 73 -4.09 13.93 9.17
CA LEU A 73 -3.50 12.74 8.57
C LEU A 73 -2.12 13.14 8.03
N PRO A 74 -1.04 12.52 8.49
CA PRO A 74 0.27 12.75 7.91
C PRO A 74 0.16 12.46 6.41
N VAL A 75 0.55 13.42 5.60
CA VAL A 75 0.65 13.20 4.15
C VAL A 75 1.79 12.20 3.96
N VAL A 76 1.44 10.92 3.87
CA VAL A 76 2.42 9.89 3.51
C VAL A 76 2.76 10.13 2.04
N PRO A 77 3.97 10.58 1.72
CA PRO A 77 4.35 10.80 0.34
C PRO A 77 4.36 9.46 -0.38
N ILE A 78 3.37 9.23 -1.22
CA ILE A 78 3.44 8.16 -2.20
C ILE A 78 4.38 8.68 -3.28
N GLU A 79 5.64 8.31 -3.20
CA GLU A 79 6.68 8.75 -4.15
C GLU A 79 6.46 8.16 -5.55
N GLY A 80 5.63 7.12 -5.69
CA GLY A 80 5.27 6.47 -6.94
C GLY A 80 4.06 7.10 -7.64
N ARG A 81 4.00 6.98 -8.95
CA ARG A 81 2.78 7.20 -9.74
C ARG A 81 1.95 5.92 -9.70
N VAL A 82 0.72 6.02 -9.19
CA VAL A 82 -0.21 4.89 -9.25
C VAL A 82 -0.55 4.61 -10.70
N HIS A 83 -0.20 3.42 -11.19
CA HIS A 83 -0.53 2.99 -12.55
C HIS A 83 -1.91 2.31 -12.52
N PRO A 84 -2.96 2.90 -13.13
CA PRO A 84 -4.32 2.39 -12.99
C PRO A 84 -4.49 0.98 -13.55
N LEU A 85 -3.77 0.62 -14.62
CA LEU A 85 -3.81 -0.72 -15.20
C LEU A 85 -3.15 -1.76 -14.28
N ALA A 86 -2.02 -1.42 -13.65
CA ALA A 86 -1.34 -2.29 -12.69
C ALA A 86 -2.21 -2.46 -11.43
N LEU A 87 -2.86 -1.39 -10.96
CA LEU A 87 -3.81 -1.46 -9.85
C LEU A 87 -5.01 -2.37 -10.17
N ALA A 88 -5.61 -2.23 -11.35
CA ALA A 88 -6.71 -3.11 -11.77
C ALA A 88 -6.26 -4.58 -11.81
N ARG A 89 -5.05 -4.85 -12.32
CA ARG A 89 -4.48 -6.20 -12.34
C ARG A 89 -4.22 -6.73 -10.94
N LEU A 90 -3.70 -5.88 -10.02
CA LEU A 90 -3.51 -6.24 -8.61
C LEU A 90 -4.86 -6.64 -7.97
N ILE A 91 -5.90 -5.82 -8.13
CA ILE A 91 -7.23 -6.09 -7.59
C ILE A 91 -7.77 -7.42 -8.11
N VAL A 92 -7.72 -7.65 -9.42
CA VAL A 92 -8.20 -8.91 -10.04
C VAL A 92 -7.43 -10.11 -9.51
N THR A 93 -6.10 -10.00 -9.38
CA THR A 93 -5.26 -11.08 -8.85
C THR A 93 -5.57 -11.37 -7.39
N VAL A 94 -5.75 -10.33 -6.55
CA VAL A 94 -6.12 -10.50 -5.14
C VAL A 94 -7.50 -11.15 -5.01
N LEU A 95 -8.49 -10.72 -5.79
CA LEU A 95 -9.82 -11.33 -5.81
C LEU A 95 -9.78 -12.79 -6.27
N TYR A 96 -8.95 -13.10 -7.26
CA TYR A 96 -8.73 -14.49 -7.70
C TYR A 96 -8.15 -15.35 -6.58
N TYR A 97 -7.10 -14.89 -5.89
CA TYR A 97 -6.52 -15.62 -4.77
C TYR A 97 -7.47 -15.72 -3.58
N LEU A 98 -8.24 -14.66 -3.30
CA LEU A 98 -9.27 -14.67 -2.27
C LEU A 98 -10.30 -15.78 -2.54
N ALA A 99 -10.85 -15.84 -3.75
CA ALA A 99 -11.83 -16.85 -4.14
C ALA A 99 -11.23 -18.25 -4.10
N LEU A 100 -10.05 -18.44 -4.70
CA LEU A 100 -9.37 -19.74 -4.74
C LEU A 100 -9.05 -20.26 -3.34
N SER A 101 -8.46 -19.41 -2.48
CA SER A 101 -8.10 -19.78 -1.11
C SER A 101 -9.31 -20.01 -0.23
N SER A 102 -10.40 -19.25 -0.43
CA SER A 102 -11.67 -19.49 0.27
C SER A 102 -12.22 -20.87 -0.02
N VAL A 103 -12.21 -21.30 -1.28
CA VAL A 103 -12.64 -22.66 -1.67
C VAL A 103 -11.70 -23.73 -1.09
N GLN A 104 -10.39 -23.49 -1.10
CA GLN A 104 -9.41 -24.43 -0.54
C GLN A 104 -9.60 -24.60 0.97
N VAL A 105 -9.74 -23.51 1.73
CA VAL A 105 -9.97 -23.56 3.18
C VAL A 105 -11.33 -24.17 3.50
N ALA A 106 -12.38 -23.84 2.74
CA ALA A 106 -13.68 -24.47 2.90
C ALA A 106 -13.61 -25.99 2.65
N TRP A 107 -12.91 -26.42 1.59
CA TRP A 107 -12.69 -27.84 1.32
C TRP A 107 -11.93 -28.53 2.46
N LEU A 108 -10.89 -27.87 2.98
CA LEU A 108 -10.09 -28.38 4.07
C LEU A 108 -10.90 -28.55 5.36
N ALA A 109 -11.86 -27.67 5.62
CA ALA A 109 -12.75 -27.71 6.78
C ALA A 109 -13.78 -28.85 6.72
N VAL A 110 -14.21 -29.24 5.50
CA VAL A 110 -15.23 -30.29 5.30
C VAL A 110 -14.61 -31.66 5.05
N LYS A 111 -13.37 -31.71 4.56
CA LYS A 111 -12.68 -32.97 4.24
C LYS A 111 -12.45 -33.79 5.51
N PRO A 112 -12.93 -35.06 5.56
CA PRO A 112 -12.65 -35.96 6.67
C PRO A 112 -11.16 -36.31 6.66
N GLY A 113 -10.54 -36.31 7.85
CA GLY A 113 -9.13 -36.71 8.01
C GLY A 113 -8.42 -35.93 9.12
N PRO A 114 -7.13 -36.18 9.30
CA PRO A 114 -6.34 -35.43 10.27
C PRO A 114 -6.27 -33.94 9.90
N PRO A 115 -6.12 -33.05 10.90
CA PRO A 115 -5.96 -31.62 10.64
C PRO A 115 -4.74 -31.38 9.76
N PRO A 116 -4.78 -30.34 8.89
CA PRO A 116 -3.67 -29.99 8.03
C PRO A 116 -2.45 -29.57 8.85
N LEU A 117 -1.27 -29.90 8.36
CA LEU A 117 -0.03 -29.43 8.95
C LEU A 117 0.07 -27.91 8.69
N SER A 118 0.38 -27.15 9.73
CA SER A 118 0.63 -25.73 9.64
C SER A 118 2.04 -25.40 10.10
N ALA A 119 2.63 -24.35 9.53
CA ALA A 119 3.95 -23.88 9.93
C ALA A 119 4.06 -22.36 9.80
N VAL A 120 5.09 -21.81 10.44
CA VAL A 120 5.49 -20.42 10.25
C VAL A 120 6.53 -20.36 9.15
N LEU A 121 6.18 -19.73 8.04
CA LEU A 121 7.06 -19.52 6.91
C LEU A 121 7.59 -18.07 6.92
N ARG A 122 8.82 -17.91 6.44
CA ARG A 122 9.46 -16.60 6.29
C ARG A 122 9.40 -16.17 4.83
N ALA A 123 8.92 -14.97 4.57
CA ALA A 123 8.92 -14.39 3.24
C ALA A 123 9.66 -13.05 3.26
N HIS A 124 10.64 -12.88 2.39
CA HIS A 124 11.30 -11.61 2.17
C HIS A 124 10.52 -10.81 1.14
N VAL A 125 10.26 -9.52 1.42
CA VAL A 125 9.57 -8.60 0.50
C VAL A 125 10.49 -7.43 0.18
N ALA A 126 10.76 -7.19 -1.11
CA ALA A 126 11.67 -6.15 -1.59
C ALA A 126 11.04 -4.75 -1.63
N VAL A 127 9.86 -4.58 -1.01
CA VAL A 127 9.13 -3.31 -0.94
C VAL A 127 9.88 -2.30 -0.09
N LYS A 128 10.12 -1.08 -0.61
CA LYS A 128 10.86 -0.02 0.09
C LYS A 128 9.97 0.87 0.94
N SER A 129 8.77 1.19 0.44
CA SER A 129 7.82 2.05 1.14
C SER A 129 7.12 1.31 2.27
N ASP A 130 7.10 1.89 3.48
CA ASP A 130 6.39 1.32 4.63
C ASP A 130 4.88 1.28 4.40
N LEU A 131 4.34 2.22 3.62
CA LEU A 131 2.93 2.20 3.22
C LEU A 131 2.62 0.99 2.34
N VAL A 132 3.48 0.71 1.34
CA VAL A 132 3.30 -0.44 0.45
C VAL A 132 3.51 -1.76 1.20
N LEU A 133 4.43 -1.79 2.18
CA LEU A 133 4.60 -2.92 3.09
C LEU A 133 3.33 -3.16 3.93
N ALA A 134 2.76 -2.11 4.51
CA ALA A 134 1.50 -2.22 5.25
C ALA A 134 0.34 -2.71 4.35
N LEU A 135 0.28 -2.24 3.10
CA LEU A 135 -0.71 -2.71 2.13
C LEU A 135 -0.49 -4.19 1.77
N ALA A 136 0.77 -4.62 1.58
CA ALA A 136 1.11 -6.02 1.34
C ALA A 136 0.63 -6.91 2.49
N VAL A 137 0.92 -6.53 3.73
CA VAL A 137 0.47 -7.25 4.94
C VAL A 137 -1.06 -7.36 5.00
N ASN A 138 -1.77 -6.27 4.70
CA ASN A 138 -3.23 -6.29 4.66
C ASN A 138 -3.76 -7.24 3.57
N ILE A 139 -3.15 -7.25 2.39
CA ILE A 139 -3.52 -8.17 1.30
C ILE A 139 -3.26 -9.62 1.70
N PHE A 140 -2.10 -9.93 2.32
CA PHE A 140 -1.81 -11.30 2.77
C PHE A 140 -2.76 -11.76 3.87
N ASN A 141 -3.15 -10.87 4.79
CA ASN A 141 -4.14 -11.19 5.82
C ASN A 141 -5.57 -11.31 5.28
N LEU A 142 -5.86 -10.68 4.13
CA LEU A 142 -7.16 -10.80 3.46
C LEU A 142 -7.35 -12.18 2.81
N ILE A 143 -6.26 -12.80 2.34
CA ILE A 143 -6.31 -14.09 1.65
C ILE A 143 -6.38 -15.22 2.68
N PRO A 144 -7.45 -16.04 2.71
CA PRO A 144 -7.61 -17.13 3.68
C PRO A 144 -6.47 -18.16 3.58
N GLY A 145 -6.12 -18.73 4.73
CA GLY A 145 -5.11 -19.79 4.82
C GLY A 145 -3.72 -19.30 5.23
N SER A 146 -3.52 -18.00 5.37
CA SER A 146 -2.29 -17.43 5.96
C SER A 146 -2.59 -16.22 6.81
N ILE A 147 -1.74 -15.96 7.80
CA ILE A 147 -1.78 -14.75 8.63
C ILE A 147 -0.36 -14.26 8.93
N VAL A 148 -0.12 -12.97 8.79
CA VAL A 148 1.14 -12.34 9.17
C VAL A 148 1.19 -12.20 10.67
N LEU A 149 2.20 -12.81 11.31
CA LEU A 149 2.41 -12.79 12.76
C LEU A 149 3.35 -11.65 13.17
N GLU A 150 4.40 -11.45 12.40
CA GLU A 150 5.45 -10.48 12.72
C GLU A 150 6.03 -9.86 11.44
N ILE A 151 6.47 -8.62 11.56
CA ILE A 151 7.09 -7.85 10.49
C ILE A 151 8.44 -7.34 10.98
N ASP A 152 9.53 -7.87 10.45
CA ASP A 152 10.86 -7.26 10.61
C ASP A 152 11.05 -6.19 9.53
N GLN A 153 10.77 -4.94 9.89
CA GLN A 153 10.90 -3.81 8.98
C GLN A 153 12.34 -3.56 8.54
N THR A 154 13.31 -3.90 9.39
CA THR A 154 14.74 -3.68 9.10
C THR A 154 15.24 -4.64 8.03
N ARG A 155 14.83 -5.89 8.12
CA ARG A 155 15.21 -6.96 7.19
C ARG A 155 14.20 -7.19 6.08
N ARG A 156 13.07 -6.47 6.10
CA ARG A 156 11.93 -6.66 5.18
C ARG A 156 11.45 -8.11 5.14
N MET A 157 11.41 -8.76 6.31
CA MET A 157 10.98 -10.14 6.47
C MET A 157 9.59 -10.19 7.10
N LEU A 158 8.71 -11.01 6.52
CA LEU A 158 7.40 -11.32 7.06
C LEU A 158 7.42 -12.75 7.60
N TYR A 159 6.99 -12.92 8.85
CA TYR A 159 6.74 -14.23 9.45
C TYR A 159 5.25 -14.52 9.34
N MET A 160 4.90 -15.55 8.59
CA MET A 160 3.52 -15.86 8.24
C MET A 160 3.17 -17.27 8.71
N HIS A 161 2.11 -17.38 9.48
CA HIS A 161 1.51 -18.69 9.77
C HIS A 161 0.68 -19.12 8.56
N VAL A 162 1.00 -20.30 8.03
CA VAL A 162 0.36 -20.84 6.82
C VAL A 162 -0.26 -22.19 7.15
N ILE A 163 -1.51 -22.35 6.77
CA ILE A 163 -2.25 -23.60 6.89
C ILE A 163 -1.95 -24.47 5.64
N ASP A 164 -1.87 -25.79 5.85
CA ASP A 164 -1.61 -26.76 4.79
C ASP A 164 -0.22 -26.61 4.13
N VAL A 165 0.80 -26.84 4.94
CA VAL A 165 2.21 -26.94 4.49
C VAL A 165 2.67 -28.39 4.35
N GLY A 166 1.75 -29.35 4.30
CA GLY A 166 2.04 -30.78 4.27
C GLY A 166 2.70 -31.30 3.00
N SER A 167 2.93 -30.44 1.99
CA SER A 167 3.62 -30.81 0.75
C SER A 167 4.46 -29.65 0.20
N ASP A 168 5.57 -29.99 -0.47
CA ASP A 168 6.41 -29.01 -1.17
C ASP A 168 5.63 -28.22 -2.22
N VAL A 169 4.62 -28.83 -2.82
CA VAL A 169 3.74 -28.16 -3.80
C VAL A 169 2.94 -27.04 -3.13
N ALA A 170 2.42 -27.27 -1.91
CA ALA A 170 1.66 -26.28 -1.16
C ALA A 170 2.58 -25.11 -0.73
N VAL A 171 3.76 -25.41 -0.21
CA VAL A 171 4.77 -24.42 0.17
C VAL A 171 5.22 -23.58 -1.02
N ASN A 172 5.52 -24.20 -2.16
CA ASN A 172 5.91 -23.50 -3.39
C ASN A 172 4.76 -22.65 -3.95
N ARG A 173 3.50 -23.06 -3.78
CA ARG A 173 2.34 -22.27 -4.16
C ARG A 173 2.26 -20.98 -3.33
N PHE A 174 2.45 -21.11 -2.02
CA PHE A 174 2.49 -19.95 -1.12
C PHE A 174 3.57 -18.94 -1.53
N TYR A 175 4.82 -19.37 -1.75
CA TYR A 175 5.88 -18.46 -2.16
C TYR A 175 5.63 -17.80 -3.52
N ARG A 176 5.05 -18.52 -4.48
CA ARG A 176 4.65 -17.94 -5.77
C ARG A 176 3.58 -16.88 -5.62
N GLN A 177 2.59 -17.11 -4.74
CA GLN A 177 1.53 -16.14 -4.46
C GLN A 177 2.11 -14.88 -3.82
N VAL A 178 3.01 -15.02 -2.83
CA VAL A 178 3.70 -13.88 -2.21
C VAL A 178 4.47 -13.08 -3.26
N ALA A 179 5.28 -13.75 -4.07
CA ALA A 179 6.09 -13.10 -5.12
C ALA A 179 5.24 -12.40 -6.19
N GLU A 180 4.07 -12.95 -6.54
CA GLU A 180 3.19 -12.33 -7.53
C GLU A 180 2.50 -11.08 -6.96
N VAL A 181 1.98 -11.13 -5.73
CA VAL A 181 1.39 -9.98 -5.06
C VAL A 181 2.43 -8.87 -4.87
N GLU A 182 3.63 -9.22 -4.42
CA GLU A 182 4.75 -8.29 -4.28
C GLU A 182 5.07 -7.60 -5.60
N ARG A 183 5.26 -8.35 -6.69
CA ARG A 183 5.56 -7.82 -8.01
C ARG A 183 4.48 -6.84 -8.49
N LEU A 184 3.21 -7.16 -8.25
CA LEU A 184 2.09 -6.29 -8.62
C LEU A 184 2.05 -5.02 -7.76
N LEU A 185 2.37 -5.11 -6.47
CA LEU A 185 2.49 -3.95 -5.59
C LEU A 185 3.62 -3.02 -6.04
N LEU A 186 4.79 -3.57 -6.33
CA LEU A 186 5.93 -2.81 -6.84
C LEU A 186 5.57 -2.09 -8.15
N SER A 187 4.97 -2.81 -9.12
CA SER A 187 4.56 -2.23 -10.41
C SER A 187 3.45 -1.19 -10.29
N THR A 188 2.65 -1.22 -9.21
CA THR A 188 1.53 -0.30 -9.00
C THR A 188 1.94 0.98 -8.29
N PHE A 189 2.83 0.88 -7.28
CA PHE A 189 3.10 1.96 -6.33
C PHE A 189 4.56 2.42 -6.32
N GLU A 190 5.52 1.63 -6.79
CA GLU A 190 6.93 2.01 -6.84
C GLU A 190 7.38 2.39 -8.25
N ARG A 191 8.47 3.15 -8.36
CA ARG A 191 9.06 3.54 -9.66
C ARG A 191 9.92 2.39 -10.18
N ASP A 192 9.97 2.22 -11.51
CA ASP A 192 10.85 1.24 -12.17
C ASP A 192 12.33 1.43 -11.81
N SER A 193 12.76 2.68 -11.52
CA SER A 193 14.12 3.00 -11.08
C SER A 193 14.49 2.42 -9.70
N ASP A 194 13.50 2.09 -8.90
CA ASP A 194 13.68 1.61 -7.52
C ASP A 194 13.63 0.09 -7.43
N TRP A 195 13.28 -0.57 -8.51
CA TRP A 195 13.22 -2.03 -8.58
C TRP A 195 14.64 -2.62 -8.68
N ARG A 196 15.10 -3.23 -7.60
CA ARG A 196 16.27 -4.12 -7.61
C ARG A 196 15.77 -5.53 -7.29
N PRO A 197 16.04 -6.54 -8.12
CA PRO A 197 15.70 -7.92 -7.79
C PRO A 197 16.38 -8.29 -6.48
N ALA A 198 15.62 -8.93 -5.57
CA ALA A 198 16.17 -9.47 -4.34
C ALA A 198 17.37 -10.39 -4.67
N PRO A 199 18.50 -10.31 -3.92
CA PRO A 199 19.57 -11.27 -4.07
C PRO A 199 18.97 -12.66 -3.85
N ARG A 200 19.17 -13.56 -4.80
CA ARG A 200 18.89 -14.98 -4.60
C ARG A 200 19.81 -15.44 -3.49
N GLU A 201 19.29 -15.57 -2.27
CA GLU A 201 19.97 -16.36 -1.26
C GLU A 201 19.98 -17.80 -1.78
N GLU A 202 21.16 -18.23 -2.16
CA GLU A 202 21.45 -19.63 -2.47
C GLU A 202 21.08 -20.44 -1.23
N LEU A 203 20.10 -21.32 -1.43
CA LEU A 203 19.73 -22.35 -0.46
C LEU A 203 20.93 -23.31 -0.36
N THR A 204 21.82 -23.08 0.60
CA THR A 204 22.78 -24.06 1.11
C THR A 204 22.28 -24.62 2.42
#